data_f8a7a7134de28172d77000296a50e574
#
_entry.id   f8a7a7134de28172d77000296a50e574
#
_cell.length_a   1.000
_cell.length_b   1.000
_cell.length_c   1.000
_cell.angle_alpha   90.00
_cell.angle_beta   90.00
_cell.angle_gamma   90.00
#
_symmetry.space_group_name_H-M   'P 1'
#
loop_
_entity.id
_entity.type
_entity.pdbx_description
1 polymer ?
#
loop_
_entity_poly.entity_id
_entity_poly.type
_entity_poly.pdbx_seq_one_letter_code
_entity_poly.pdbx_strand_id
1 'polypeptide(L)' 'MLADALEHLVRGVVDHPDDVSVRDKQLRRGSILEVRVHPDDLGKVIGRGGRTAKALRTVMTGVGGRGLRVDVVDTDGR' A
#
# COMPACT_ATOMS: atom_id res chain seq x y z
N MET A 1 -3.02 6.01 11.71
CA MET A 1 -3.29 4.67 12.27
C MET A 1 -3.48 3.61 11.20
N LEU A 2 -4.35 3.82 10.22
CA LEU A 2 -4.47 2.88 9.11
C LEU A 2 -3.19 2.82 8.27
N ALA A 3 -2.55 3.96 8.05
CA ALA A 3 -1.30 4.02 7.31
C ALA A 3 -0.21 3.20 8.00
N ASP A 4 -0.14 3.26 9.32
CA ASP A 4 0.85 2.49 10.09
C ASP A 4 0.60 0.99 9.98
N ALA A 5 -0.65 0.58 10.02
CA ALA A 5 -1.00 -0.83 9.87
C ALA A 5 -0.62 -1.35 8.49
N LEU A 6 -0.92 -0.58 7.45
CA LEU A 6 -0.56 -0.96 6.08
C LEU A 6 0.95 -0.99 5.89
N GLU A 7 1.67 -0.02 6.43
CA GLU A 7 3.12 0.02 6.38
C GLU A 7 3.72 -1.24 7.00
N HIS A 8 3.20 -1.65 8.15
CA HIS A 8 3.66 -2.86 8.83
C HIS A 8 3.44 -4.10 7.98
N LEU A 9 2.27 -4.23 7.36
CA LEU A 9 1.96 -5.36 6.48
C LEU A 9 2.91 -5.40 5.29
N VAL A 10 3.15 -4.26 4.66
CA VAL A 10 4.01 -4.18 3.47
C VAL A 10 5.46 -4.50 3.83
N ARG A 11 5.94 -4.02 4.99
CA ARG A 11 7.29 -4.34 5.45
C ARG A 11 7.52 -5.83 5.61
N GLY A 12 6.48 -6.58 5.94
CA GLY A 12 6.58 -8.03 6.07
C GLY A 12 6.70 -8.77 4.76
N VAL A 13 6.45 -8.10 3.64
CA VAL A 13 6.46 -8.71 2.30
C VAL A 13 7.72 -8.40 1.50
N VAL A 14 8.38 -7.28 1.81
CA VAL A 14 9.46 -6.73 0.98
C VAL A 14 10.84 -7.11 1.52
N ASP A 15 11.86 -6.99 0.65
CA ASP A 15 13.26 -7.19 1.03
C ASP A 15 13.91 -5.89 1.53
N HIS A 16 13.33 -4.74 1.21
CA HIS A 16 13.86 -3.42 1.58
C HIS A 16 12.85 -2.68 2.46
N PRO A 17 12.64 -3.15 3.71
CA PRO A 17 11.62 -2.56 4.57
C PRO A 17 11.89 -1.08 4.91
N ASP A 18 13.14 -0.67 4.90
CA ASP A 18 13.49 0.73 5.20
C ASP A 18 13.02 1.69 4.11
N ASP A 19 12.73 1.17 2.91
CA ASP A 19 12.25 1.98 1.80
C ASP A 19 10.73 2.03 1.71
N VAL A 20 10.04 1.34 2.62
CA VAL A 20 8.58 1.35 2.66
C VAL A 20 8.09 2.64 3.32
N SER A 21 7.19 3.33 2.65
CA SER A 21 6.48 4.46 3.25
C SER A 21 5.03 4.43 2.81
N VAL A 22 4.15 4.91 3.68
CA VAL A 22 2.73 5.00 3.39
C VAL A 22 2.28 6.40 3.72
N ARG A 23 1.65 7.06 2.75
CA ARG A 23 1.07 8.39 2.94
C ARG A 23 -0.44 8.30 2.92
N ASP A 24 -1.05 8.94 3.88
CA ASP A 24 -2.50 9.08 3.95
C ASP A 24 -2.90 10.40 3.31
N LYS A 25 -3.58 10.33 2.17
CA LYS A 25 -4.09 11.50 1.48
C LYS A 25 -5.59 11.58 1.65
N GLN A 26 -6.04 12.67 2.24
CA GLN A 26 -7.47 12.90 2.44
C GLN A 26 -8.07 13.52 1.17
N LEU A 27 -9.17 12.93 0.72
CA LEU A 27 -9.91 13.40 -0.44
C LEU A 27 -11.32 13.79 -0.01
N ARG A 28 -12.05 14.49 -0.89
CA ARG A 28 -13.42 14.87 -0.63
C ARG A 28 -14.32 13.68 -0.28
N ARG A 29 -14.13 12.56 -0.98
CA ARG A 29 -15.00 11.40 -0.87
C ARG A 29 -14.32 10.21 -0.21
N GLY A 30 -13.26 10.44 0.55
CA GLY A 30 -12.57 9.37 1.20
C GLY A 30 -11.08 9.65 1.33
N SER A 31 -10.28 8.60 1.38
CA SER A 31 -8.85 8.74 1.54
C SER A 31 -8.11 7.72 0.67
N ILE A 32 -6.87 8.05 0.35
CA ILE A 32 -5.98 7.16 -0.37
C ILE A 32 -4.75 6.91 0.50
N LEU A 33 -4.41 5.64 0.69
CA LEU A 33 -3.16 5.24 1.29
C LEU A 33 -2.18 4.94 0.16
N GLU A 34 -1.19 5.79 0.02
CA GLU A 34 -0.19 5.70 -1.04
C GLU A 34 1.02 4.94 -0.51
N VAL A 35 1.24 3.75 -1.05
CA VAL A 35 2.33 2.88 -0.61
C VAL A 35 3.51 3.06 -1.55
N ARG A 36 4.67 3.38 -1.00
CA ARG A 36 5.92 3.49 -1.76
C ARG A 36 6.89 2.43 -1.28
N VAL A 37 7.50 1.73 -2.22
CA VAL A 37 8.46 0.67 -1.92
C VAL A 37 9.66 0.78 -2.87
N HIS A 38 10.72 0.08 -2.53
CA HIS A 38 11.88 -0.02 -3.41
C HIS A 38 11.44 -0.61 -4.76
N PRO A 39 11.96 -0.11 -5.90
CA PRO A 39 11.57 -0.62 -7.22
C PRO A 39 11.70 -2.13 -7.35
N ASP A 40 12.73 -2.72 -6.74
CA ASP A 40 12.93 -4.17 -6.79
C ASP A 40 11.84 -4.94 -6.04
N ASP A 41 11.16 -4.29 -5.11
CA ASP A 41 10.11 -4.91 -4.29
C ASP A 41 8.71 -4.69 -4.85
N LEU A 42 8.58 -3.84 -5.85
CA LEU A 42 7.27 -3.48 -6.41
C LEU A 42 6.50 -4.72 -6.88
N GLY A 43 7.18 -5.62 -7.56
CA GLY A 43 6.57 -6.87 -8.02
C GLY A 43 6.07 -7.75 -6.88
N LYS A 44 6.75 -7.73 -5.74
CA LYS A 44 6.34 -8.50 -4.56
C LYS A 44 5.07 -7.94 -3.93
N VAL A 45 4.96 -6.62 -3.89
CA VAL A 45 3.79 -5.95 -3.30
C VAL A 45 2.58 -6.10 -4.21
N ILE A 46 2.77 -6.02 -5.51
CA ILE A 46 1.70 -6.23 -6.47
C ILE A 46 1.29 -7.71 -6.48
N GLY A 47 2.30 -8.59 -6.51
CA GLY A 47 2.08 -10.02 -6.57
C GLY A 47 1.71 -10.49 -7.96
N ARG A 48 1.68 -11.79 -8.13
CA ARG A 48 1.36 -12.41 -9.41
C ARG A 48 -0.10 -12.12 -9.78
N GLY A 49 -0.29 -11.46 -10.92
CA GLY A 49 -1.63 -11.08 -11.37
C GLY A 49 -2.31 -10.04 -10.48
N GLY A 50 -1.54 -9.30 -9.67
CA GLY A 50 -2.09 -8.29 -8.78
C GLY A 50 -2.70 -8.83 -7.49
N ARG A 51 -2.47 -10.09 -7.18
CA ARG A 51 -3.13 -10.76 -6.05
C ARG A 51 -2.77 -10.18 -4.69
N THR A 52 -1.49 -9.88 -4.47
CA THR A 52 -1.06 -9.32 -3.19
C THR A 52 -1.64 -7.93 -2.98
N ALA A 53 -1.57 -7.07 -4.00
CA ALA A 53 -2.15 -5.74 -3.93
C ALA A 53 -3.66 -5.80 -3.69
N LYS A 54 -4.35 -6.72 -4.36
CA LYS A 54 -5.78 -6.90 -4.18
C LYS A 54 -6.11 -7.36 -2.75
N ALA A 55 -5.32 -8.27 -2.21
CA ALA A 55 -5.49 -8.73 -0.82
C ALA A 55 -5.30 -7.59 0.16
N LEU A 56 -4.26 -6.77 -0.03
CA LEU A 56 -4.03 -5.60 0.82
C LEU A 56 -5.20 -4.62 0.76
N ARG A 57 -5.71 -4.35 -0.44
CA ARG A 57 -6.88 -3.48 -0.60
C ARG A 57 -8.09 -4.03 0.13
N THR A 58 -8.33 -5.33 0.02
CA THR A 58 -9.48 -5.98 0.67
C THR A 58 -9.38 -5.87 2.18
N VAL A 59 -8.20 -6.16 2.74
CA VAL A 59 -7.98 -6.07 4.18
C VAL A 59 -8.17 -4.63 4.66
N MET A 60 -7.57 -3.68 3.98
CA MET A 60 -7.64 -2.27 4.40
C MET A 60 -9.03 -1.69 4.23
N THR A 61 -9.74 -2.08 3.19
CA THR A 61 -11.14 -1.64 3.01
C THR A 61 -12.03 -2.19 4.11
N GLY A 62 -11.80 -3.44 4.51
CA GLY A 62 -12.53 -4.04 5.63
C GLY A 62 -12.31 -3.30 6.95
N VAL A 63 -11.12 -2.78 7.17
CA VAL A 63 -10.77 -2.05 8.40
C VAL A 63 -11.18 -0.58 8.30
N GLY A 64 -10.93 0.05 7.15
CA GLY A 64 -11.11 1.49 6.97
C GLY A 64 -12.48 1.92 6.44
N GLY A 65 -13.29 0.97 5.98
CA GLY A 65 -14.61 1.26 5.45
C GLY A 65 -14.60 1.77 4.02
N ARG A 66 -15.77 2.25 3.59
CA ARG A 66 -15.94 2.76 2.24
C ARG A 66 -15.13 4.04 2.02
N GLY A 67 -14.67 4.21 0.80
CA GLY A 67 -13.94 5.41 0.42
C GLY A 67 -12.45 5.34 0.69
N LEU A 68 -11.97 4.24 1.26
CA LEU A 68 -10.54 4.02 1.42
C LEU A 68 -9.99 3.31 0.19
N ARG A 69 -8.94 3.90 -0.39
CA ARG A 69 -8.22 3.31 -1.51
C ARG A 69 -6.77 3.06 -1.11
N VAL A 70 -6.18 2.03 -1.70
CA VAL A 70 -4.76 1.72 -1.52
C VAL A 70 -4.10 1.73 -2.90
N ASP A 71 -3.13 2.60 -3.06
CA ASP A 71 -2.35 2.71 -4.29
C ASP A 71 -0.90 2.34 -4.02
N VAL A 72 -0.34 1.49 -4.87
CA VAL A 72 1.08 1.15 -4.82
C VAL A 72 1.81 2.00 -5.86
N VAL A 73 2.81 2.74 -5.42
CA VAL A 73 3.53 3.71 -6.26
C VAL A 73 4.99 3.30 -6.40
N ASP A 74 5.52 3.45 -7.61
CA ASP A 74 6.94 3.24 -7.84
C ASP A 74 7.73 4.42 -7.26
N THR A 75 8.76 4.13 -6.47
CA THR A 75 9.60 5.15 -5.87
C THR A 75 10.45 5.91 -6.89
N ASP A 76 10.58 5.39 -8.11
CA ASP A 76 11.28 6.11 -9.18
C ASP A 76 10.49 7.29 -9.73
N GLY A 77 9.28 7.52 -9.21
CA GLY A 77 8.50 8.69 -9.59
C GLY A 77 7.81 8.59 -10.95
N ARG A 78 7.65 7.40 -11.43
CA ARG A 78 7.05 7.18 -12.74
C ARG A 78 5.70 6.53 -12.66
#